data_4e3a79281610c60a26f295e0c946a013
#
_entry.id   4e3a79281610c60a26f295e0c946a013
#
_cell.length_a   1.000
_cell.length_b   1.000
_cell.length_c   1.000
_cell.angle_alpha   90.00
_cell.angle_beta   90.00
_cell.angle_gamma   90.00
#
_symmetry.space_group_name_H-M   'P 1'
#
loop_
_entity.id
_entity.type
_entity.pdbx_description
1 polymer ?
#
loop_
_entity_poly.entity_id
_entity_poly.type
_entity_poly.pdbx_seq_one_letter_code
_entity_poly.pdbx_strand_id
1 'polypeptide(L)'
;MRAHEAGALHGNDAAPTWLPYPADVNALIDGLWSRTTVRGADGALEVGGVSVHRIAEEVGTAVLVVDELDFRARAARFRDAFVAAFEPYRGAHVFYAGKAFLCTEVARWVDQESLGMDVCTGGELAVALRAGFPADRIAMHGNSKSDAEIRRGLEAGIARLVVDSLEEIERVSQIAEQLGVVAPVMLRVTTGVEAHTHEFIATAHEDQKFGISLPTGDALEAVRRVLERPAALDLVGLHSHIGSQIFDVSGFEIAARRVLRLVAEVRERFGHTIDSLDLGGGFGVMYNTQHTPSSPEALAQGIAQIVAMECRDLGLEVPHLAFEPGRAIAGPSTQTLYTVGTIKDVHLGGPHHRVYVSVDGGMSDNVRTALYDADYSALLAGRVSDAEPTVARVVGKHCESGDIVVKDEYLPADLRRGDLISVPVTGAYCYSLSSNYNHVPRPAVVAVRDGEIRTLLRRETEDDLMALDVR
;
A
#
# COMPACT_ATOMS: atom_id res chain seq x y z
N MET A 1 6.49 -4.87 -24.01
CA MET A 1 5.10 -5.28 -23.73
C MET A 1 5.00 -6.73 -24.17
N ARG A 2 5.10 -7.67 -23.22
CA ARG A 2 4.78 -9.05 -23.54
C ARG A 2 3.29 -9.07 -23.89
N ALA A 3 2.96 -9.62 -25.06
CA ALA A 3 1.57 -9.94 -25.39
C ALA A 3 0.98 -10.68 -24.20
N HIS A 4 -0.26 -10.37 -23.85
CA HIS A 4 -0.99 -11.03 -22.77
C HIS A 4 -0.70 -12.53 -22.82
N GLU A 5 -0.06 -13.06 -21.80
CA GLU A 5 0.25 -14.51 -21.68
C GLU A 5 -1.01 -15.33 -21.37
N ALA A 6 -2.20 -14.81 -21.75
CA ALA A 6 -3.45 -15.59 -21.65
C ALA A 6 -3.27 -16.99 -22.28
N GLY A 7 -2.49 -17.10 -23.36
CA GLY A 7 -2.13 -18.39 -23.95
C GLY A 7 -1.23 -19.27 -23.09
N ALA A 8 -0.27 -18.71 -22.36
CA ALA A 8 0.59 -19.47 -21.45
C ALA A 8 -0.14 -19.90 -20.15
N LEU A 9 -1.11 -19.09 -19.71
CA LEU A 9 -1.97 -19.42 -18.58
C LEU A 9 -2.95 -20.58 -18.89
N HIS A 10 -3.11 -20.96 -20.14
CA HIS A 10 -3.97 -22.08 -20.55
C HIS A 10 -3.29 -23.44 -20.60
N GLY A 11 -1.97 -23.51 -20.44
CA GLY A 11 -1.19 -24.74 -20.57
C GLY A 11 -0.95 -25.51 -19.28
N ASN A 12 -1.24 -24.96 -18.11
CA ASN A 12 -1.03 -25.64 -16.82
C ASN A 12 -2.34 -26.21 -16.28
N ASP A 13 -2.50 -27.49 -16.43
CA ASP A 13 -3.69 -28.27 -16.08
C ASP A 13 -3.75 -28.61 -14.59
N ALA A 14 -2.62 -28.54 -13.90
CA ALA A 14 -2.51 -28.76 -12.47
C ALA A 14 -2.43 -27.42 -11.73
N ALA A 15 -2.79 -27.43 -10.46
CA ALA A 15 -2.50 -26.31 -9.58
C ALA A 15 -1.01 -25.99 -9.65
N PRO A 16 -0.60 -24.72 -9.63
CA PRO A 16 0.80 -24.36 -9.58
C PRO A 16 1.46 -24.99 -8.35
N THR A 17 2.75 -25.35 -8.45
CA THR A 17 3.46 -26.08 -7.38
C THR A 17 3.46 -25.39 -6.03
N TRP A 18 3.21 -24.08 -6.02
CA TRP A 18 3.14 -23.29 -4.81
C TRP A 18 1.76 -23.31 -4.14
N LEU A 19 0.70 -23.75 -4.81
CA LEU A 19 -0.65 -23.84 -4.27
C LEU A 19 -0.90 -25.26 -3.76
N PRO A 20 -0.74 -25.54 -2.45
CA PRO A 20 -0.93 -26.88 -1.91
C PRO A 20 -2.42 -27.26 -1.93
N TYR A 21 -2.69 -28.53 -2.15
CA TYR A 21 -4.05 -29.05 -2.00
C TYR A 21 -4.51 -28.86 -0.55
N PRO A 22 -5.64 -28.16 -0.30
CA PRO A 22 -6.09 -27.84 1.04
C PRO A 22 -6.63 -29.09 1.77
N ALA A 23 -6.28 -29.21 3.04
CA ALA A 23 -6.90 -30.23 3.90
C ALA A 23 -8.36 -29.93 4.22
N ASP A 24 -8.71 -28.64 4.25
CA ASP A 24 -10.08 -28.11 4.40
C ASP A 24 -10.19 -26.85 3.52
N VAL A 25 -11.04 -26.92 2.52
CA VAL A 25 -11.30 -25.81 1.58
C VAL A 25 -12.03 -24.63 2.23
N ASN A 26 -12.58 -24.82 3.44
CA ASN A 26 -13.27 -23.79 4.21
C ASN A 26 -12.37 -23.08 5.23
N ALA A 27 -11.14 -23.57 5.45
CA ALA A 27 -10.26 -23.06 6.49
C ALA A 27 -9.78 -21.64 6.20
N LEU A 28 -9.75 -20.82 7.24
CA LEU A 28 -9.09 -19.52 7.23
C LEU A 28 -7.59 -19.71 7.44
N ILE A 29 -6.78 -19.26 6.47
CA ILE A 29 -5.32 -19.32 6.57
C ILE A 29 -4.84 -18.19 7.48
N ASP A 30 -4.11 -18.54 8.53
CA ASP A 30 -3.56 -17.59 9.49
C ASP A 30 -2.69 -16.52 8.80
N GLY A 31 -2.89 -15.27 9.19
CA GLY A 31 -2.14 -14.13 8.64
C GLY A 31 -2.66 -13.56 7.31
N LEU A 32 -3.53 -14.30 6.62
CA LEU A 32 -4.12 -13.87 5.35
C LEU A 32 -5.38 -13.02 5.58
N TRP A 33 -6.14 -13.29 6.61
CA TRP A 33 -7.41 -12.63 6.94
C TRP A 33 -7.22 -11.56 8.01
N SER A 34 -8.13 -10.58 8.05
CA SER A 34 -8.14 -9.62 9.13
C SER A 34 -8.43 -10.29 10.46
N ARG A 35 -7.96 -9.72 11.55
CA ARG A 35 -7.96 -10.34 12.87
C ARG A 35 -9.34 -10.68 13.43
N THR A 36 -10.41 -10.02 12.97
CA THR A 36 -11.77 -10.29 13.41
C THR A 36 -12.55 -11.15 12.42
N THR A 37 -11.93 -11.58 11.32
CA THR A 37 -12.57 -12.50 10.38
C THR A 37 -12.65 -13.90 10.97
N VAL A 38 -13.87 -14.42 11.09
CA VAL A 38 -14.16 -15.76 11.62
C VAL A 38 -15.25 -16.45 10.79
N ARG A 39 -15.41 -17.76 10.98
CA ARG A 39 -16.60 -18.48 10.52
C ARG A 39 -17.67 -18.41 11.61
N GLY A 40 -18.84 -17.87 11.26
CA GLY A 40 -20.03 -17.90 12.10
C GLY A 40 -20.63 -19.29 12.26
N ALA A 41 -21.60 -19.42 13.15
CA ALA A 41 -22.25 -20.69 13.46
C ALA A 41 -23.05 -21.26 12.26
N ASP A 42 -23.47 -20.43 11.32
CA ASP A 42 -24.13 -20.78 10.06
C ASP A 42 -23.14 -21.14 8.95
N GLY A 43 -21.84 -21.07 9.21
CA GLY A 43 -20.77 -21.32 8.25
C GLY A 43 -20.42 -20.16 7.35
N ALA A 44 -21.12 -19.03 7.42
CA ALA A 44 -20.75 -17.81 6.71
C ALA A 44 -19.56 -17.12 7.39
N LEU A 45 -18.81 -16.32 6.64
CA LEU A 45 -17.80 -15.43 7.22
C LEU A 45 -18.47 -14.29 7.97
N GLU A 46 -17.84 -13.90 9.08
CA GLU A 46 -18.12 -12.67 9.81
C GLU A 46 -16.87 -11.83 9.90
N VAL A 47 -16.99 -10.52 9.76
CA VAL A 47 -15.90 -9.55 9.91
C VAL A 47 -16.37 -8.43 10.83
N GLY A 48 -15.62 -8.12 11.88
CA GLY A 48 -16.03 -7.11 12.86
C GLY A 48 -17.36 -7.46 13.55
N GLY A 49 -17.74 -8.75 13.63
CA GLY A 49 -19.02 -9.20 14.15
C GLY A 49 -20.20 -9.04 13.18
N VAL A 50 -19.93 -8.77 11.90
CA VAL A 50 -20.96 -8.63 10.85
C VAL A 50 -20.85 -9.77 9.85
N SER A 51 -21.95 -10.50 9.63
CA SER A 51 -22.03 -11.57 8.63
C SER A 51 -21.91 -10.99 7.21
N VAL A 52 -21.18 -11.70 6.33
CA VAL A 52 -21.07 -11.33 4.91
C VAL A 52 -22.43 -11.31 4.20
N HIS A 53 -23.41 -12.09 4.65
CA HIS A 53 -24.77 -12.04 4.13
C HIS A 53 -25.42 -10.68 4.43
N ARG A 54 -25.30 -10.19 5.65
CA ARG A 54 -25.82 -8.89 6.04
C ARG A 54 -25.13 -7.76 5.25
N ILE A 55 -23.81 -7.84 5.03
CA ILE A 55 -23.08 -6.87 4.20
C ILE A 55 -23.61 -6.89 2.77
N ALA A 56 -23.77 -8.08 2.18
CA ALA A 56 -24.28 -8.22 0.81
C ALA A 56 -25.73 -7.72 0.67
N GLU A 57 -26.59 -7.92 1.69
CA GLU A 57 -27.97 -7.47 1.70
C GLU A 57 -28.10 -5.95 1.84
N GLU A 58 -27.37 -5.33 2.80
CA GLU A 58 -27.49 -3.89 3.10
C GLU A 58 -26.72 -3.00 2.11
N VAL A 59 -25.57 -3.49 1.59
CA VAL A 59 -24.65 -2.68 0.78
C VAL A 59 -24.57 -3.15 -0.67
N GLY A 60 -24.83 -4.43 -0.91
CA GLY A 60 -24.59 -5.09 -2.21
C GLY A 60 -23.11 -5.45 -2.43
N THR A 61 -22.85 -6.24 -3.48
CA THR A 61 -21.51 -6.62 -3.95
C THR A 61 -21.25 -5.99 -5.33
N ALA A 62 -20.03 -5.88 -5.86
CA ALA A 62 -18.78 -5.99 -5.15
C ALA A 62 -18.65 -4.90 -4.07
N VAL A 63 -18.02 -5.20 -2.93
CA VAL A 63 -17.82 -4.23 -1.84
C VAL A 63 -16.49 -4.50 -1.12
N LEU A 64 -15.73 -3.45 -0.84
CA LEU A 64 -14.54 -3.56 0.01
C LEU A 64 -14.97 -3.42 1.48
N VAL A 65 -14.62 -4.42 2.29
CA VAL A 65 -14.97 -4.51 3.70
C VAL A 65 -13.71 -4.30 4.53
N VAL A 66 -13.63 -3.16 5.20
CA VAL A 66 -12.51 -2.80 6.07
C VAL A 66 -12.84 -3.20 7.50
N ASP A 67 -12.02 -4.07 8.08
CA ASP A 67 -12.01 -4.34 9.52
C ASP A 67 -11.34 -3.16 10.23
N GLU A 68 -12.15 -2.27 10.81
CA GLU A 68 -11.63 -1.07 11.49
C GLU A 68 -10.72 -1.43 12.66
N LEU A 69 -11.06 -2.46 13.44
CA LEU A 69 -10.24 -2.87 14.57
C LEU A 69 -8.87 -3.38 14.12
N ASP A 70 -8.81 -4.14 13.04
CA ASP A 70 -7.54 -4.64 12.51
C ASP A 70 -6.70 -3.52 11.88
N PHE A 71 -7.32 -2.62 11.11
CA PHE A 71 -6.62 -1.45 10.56
C PHE A 71 -5.93 -0.64 11.65
N ARG A 72 -6.69 -0.26 12.69
CA ARG A 72 -6.19 0.55 13.81
C ARG A 72 -5.13 -0.19 14.63
N ALA A 73 -5.35 -1.47 14.90
CA ALA A 73 -4.38 -2.29 15.62
C ALA A 73 -3.05 -2.44 14.87
N ARG A 74 -3.08 -2.58 13.53
CA ARG A 74 -1.87 -2.61 12.70
C ARG A 74 -1.15 -1.25 12.72
N ALA A 75 -1.90 -0.16 12.60
CA ALA A 75 -1.34 1.19 12.69
C ALA A 75 -0.62 1.41 14.04
N ALA A 76 -1.30 1.11 15.15
CA ALA A 76 -0.73 1.21 16.49
C ALA A 76 0.51 0.30 16.66
N ARG A 77 0.43 -0.95 16.19
CA ARG A 77 1.53 -1.92 16.29
C ARG A 77 2.80 -1.46 15.56
N PHE A 78 2.66 -0.91 14.34
CA PHE A 78 3.79 -0.32 13.62
C PHE A 78 4.38 0.86 14.38
N ARG A 79 3.54 1.80 14.83
CA ARG A 79 3.99 2.93 15.66
C ARG A 79 4.76 2.44 16.88
N ASP A 80 4.16 1.56 17.68
CA ASP A 80 4.73 1.14 18.96
C ASP A 80 6.04 0.36 18.77
N ALA A 81 6.12 -0.49 17.74
CA ALA A 81 7.34 -1.26 17.44
C ALA A 81 8.51 -0.34 17.08
N PHE A 82 8.30 0.64 16.20
CA PHE A 82 9.37 1.53 15.76
C PHE A 82 9.72 2.57 16.85
N VAL A 83 8.74 3.12 17.56
CA VAL A 83 8.99 4.02 18.70
C VAL A 83 9.82 3.32 19.76
N ALA A 84 9.47 2.07 20.14
CA ALA A 84 10.21 1.31 21.15
C ALA A 84 11.63 0.96 20.68
N ALA A 85 11.83 0.58 19.41
CA ALA A 85 13.14 0.21 18.92
C ALA A 85 14.13 1.39 18.85
N PHE A 86 13.62 2.61 18.66
CA PHE A 86 14.45 3.82 18.58
C PHE A 86 14.38 4.71 19.83
N GLU A 87 13.67 4.29 20.87
CA GLU A 87 13.61 5.00 22.16
C GLU A 87 15.02 5.28 22.78
N PRO A 88 16.00 4.36 22.72
CA PRO A 88 17.35 4.61 23.23
C PRO A 88 18.14 5.69 22.47
N TYR A 89 17.61 6.17 21.35
CA TYR A 89 18.24 7.13 20.44
C TYR A 89 17.43 8.43 20.38
N ARG A 90 17.34 9.05 19.20
CA ARG A 90 16.56 10.28 18.99
C ARG A 90 15.07 10.02 18.67
N GLY A 91 14.62 8.76 18.80
CA GLY A 91 13.25 8.35 18.56
C GLY A 91 12.93 8.06 17.09
N ALA A 92 11.67 7.66 16.86
CA ALA A 92 11.16 7.45 15.52
C ALA A 92 9.69 7.90 15.40
N HIS A 93 9.28 8.27 14.17
CA HIS A 93 7.90 8.50 13.78
C HIS A 93 7.47 7.51 12.69
N VAL A 94 6.19 7.17 12.70
CA VAL A 94 5.59 6.35 11.65
C VAL A 94 4.52 7.17 10.93
N PHE A 95 4.62 7.22 9.60
CA PHE A 95 3.69 7.89 8.71
C PHE A 95 2.86 6.84 7.97
N TYR A 96 1.56 7.02 7.91
CA TYR A 96 0.72 6.18 7.05
C TYR A 96 0.82 6.66 5.61
N ALA A 97 1.26 5.78 4.70
CA ALA A 97 1.33 6.12 3.28
C ALA A 97 -0.08 6.12 2.64
N GLY A 98 -0.66 7.32 2.48
CA GLY A 98 -2.03 7.54 2.02
C GLY A 98 -2.34 6.94 0.65
N LYS A 99 -1.33 6.83 -0.23
CA LYS A 99 -1.46 6.18 -1.54
C LYS A 99 -1.99 4.75 -1.49
N ALA A 100 -1.84 4.04 -0.36
CA ALA A 100 -2.35 2.69 -0.20
C ALA A 100 -3.89 2.67 -0.24
N PHE A 101 -4.53 3.47 0.59
CA PHE A 101 -5.95 3.77 0.60
C PHE A 101 -6.21 4.99 1.50
N LEU A 102 -6.89 5.99 0.99
CA LEU A 102 -7.19 7.21 1.73
C LEU A 102 -8.64 7.68 1.49
N CYS A 103 -9.33 7.91 2.60
CA CYS A 103 -10.57 8.68 2.66
C CYS A 103 -10.57 9.49 3.96
N THR A 104 -11.54 10.39 4.14
CA THR A 104 -11.57 11.27 5.32
C THR A 104 -11.63 10.50 6.64
N GLU A 105 -12.31 9.37 6.67
CA GLU A 105 -12.41 8.57 7.89
C GLU A 105 -11.11 7.82 8.21
N VAL A 106 -10.45 7.26 7.18
CA VAL A 106 -9.12 6.65 7.35
C VAL A 106 -8.11 7.68 7.86
N ALA A 107 -8.15 8.92 7.33
CA ALA A 107 -7.30 9.99 7.84
C ALA A 107 -7.55 10.28 9.33
N ARG A 108 -8.81 10.26 9.79
CA ARG A 108 -9.14 10.40 11.22
C ARG A 108 -8.61 9.24 12.06
N TRP A 109 -8.71 7.99 11.56
CA TRP A 109 -8.14 6.85 12.28
C TRP A 109 -6.62 6.96 12.42
N VAL A 110 -5.93 7.35 11.36
CA VAL A 110 -4.48 7.58 11.37
C VAL A 110 -4.08 8.65 12.40
N ASP A 111 -4.84 9.75 12.47
CA ASP A 111 -4.65 10.79 13.48
C ASP A 111 -4.86 10.27 14.90
N GLN A 112 -5.98 9.56 15.12
CA GLN A 112 -6.32 8.96 16.43
C GLN A 112 -5.29 7.95 16.91
N GLU A 113 -4.66 7.22 15.97
CA GLU A 113 -3.55 6.30 16.27
C GLU A 113 -2.19 7.03 16.36
N SER A 114 -2.16 8.35 16.30
CA SER A 114 -0.97 9.19 16.46
C SER A 114 0.14 8.92 15.42
N LEU A 115 -0.24 8.52 14.20
CA LEU A 115 0.68 8.44 13.07
C LEU A 115 0.74 9.78 12.33
N GLY A 116 1.84 10.01 11.60
CA GLY A 116 1.88 11.01 10.53
C GLY A 116 1.13 10.52 9.29
N MET A 117 1.01 11.38 8.28
CA MET A 117 0.36 11.08 7.00
C MET A 117 1.28 11.44 5.84
N ASP A 118 1.53 10.48 4.93
CA ASP A 118 2.15 10.78 3.65
C ASP A 118 1.09 11.00 2.59
N VAL A 119 1.23 12.09 1.87
CA VAL A 119 0.42 12.42 0.70
C VAL A 119 1.31 12.65 -0.51
N CYS A 120 0.86 12.26 -1.70
CA CYS A 120 1.64 12.33 -2.93
C CYS A 120 1.08 13.33 -3.94
N THR A 121 -0.12 13.86 -3.70
CA THR A 121 -0.82 14.78 -4.61
C THR A 121 -1.65 15.80 -3.84
N GLY A 122 -2.03 16.87 -4.52
CA GLY A 122 -2.98 17.85 -3.98
C GLY A 122 -4.35 17.28 -3.64
N GLY A 123 -4.76 16.19 -4.32
CA GLY A 123 -5.99 15.46 -4.00
C GLY A 123 -5.91 14.74 -2.66
N GLU A 124 -4.84 14.00 -2.41
CA GLU A 124 -4.61 13.34 -1.11
C GLU A 124 -4.46 14.37 0.03
N LEU A 125 -3.72 15.46 -0.20
CA LEU A 125 -3.64 16.59 0.74
C LEU A 125 -5.03 17.17 1.03
N ALA A 126 -5.89 17.31 0.02
CA ALA A 126 -7.25 17.80 0.21
C ALA A 126 -8.08 16.88 1.10
N VAL A 127 -7.94 15.57 0.95
CA VAL A 127 -8.64 14.57 1.79
C VAL A 127 -8.16 14.67 3.24
N ALA A 128 -6.84 14.73 3.47
CA ALA A 128 -6.27 14.86 4.81
C ALA A 128 -6.75 16.14 5.51
N LEU A 129 -6.64 17.30 4.85
CA LEU A 129 -7.08 18.58 5.41
C LEU A 129 -8.60 18.61 5.65
N ARG A 130 -9.40 18.04 4.75
CA ARG A 130 -10.86 17.94 4.94
C ARG A 130 -11.24 17.05 6.13
N ALA A 131 -10.43 16.04 6.42
CA ALA A 131 -10.63 15.21 7.61
C ALA A 131 -10.29 15.91 8.93
N GLY A 132 -9.63 17.08 8.86
CA GLY A 132 -9.10 17.80 10.01
C GLY A 132 -7.76 17.24 10.50
N PHE A 133 -7.03 16.51 9.64
CA PHE A 133 -5.73 15.96 9.99
C PHE A 133 -4.72 17.10 10.27
N PRO A 134 -3.93 17.06 11.36
CA PRO A 134 -2.94 18.08 11.68
C PRO A 134 -1.90 18.23 10.58
N ALA A 135 -1.81 19.43 9.98
CA ALA A 135 -0.93 19.65 8.83
C ALA A 135 0.55 19.49 9.20
N ASP A 136 0.93 19.86 10.42
CA ASP A 136 2.28 19.70 10.99
C ASP A 136 2.70 18.24 11.21
N ARG A 137 1.86 17.29 10.82
CA ARG A 137 2.13 15.84 10.78
C ARG A 137 1.97 15.25 9.38
N ILE A 138 1.89 16.09 8.34
CA ILE A 138 1.81 15.67 6.93
C ILE A 138 3.18 15.80 6.28
N ALA A 139 3.62 14.73 5.59
CA ALA A 139 4.73 14.74 4.65
C ALA A 139 4.19 14.70 3.21
N MET A 140 4.64 15.61 2.34
CA MET A 140 4.19 15.68 0.96
C MET A 140 5.27 15.19 0.01
N HIS A 141 5.03 14.04 -0.62
CA HIS A 141 5.88 13.39 -1.61
C HIS A 141 5.46 13.72 -3.05
N GLY A 142 6.16 13.11 -4.01
CA GLY A 142 5.84 13.19 -5.44
C GLY A 142 7.01 13.75 -6.26
N ASN A 143 7.19 13.21 -7.46
CA ASN A 143 8.28 13.58 -8.38
C ASN A 143 7.92 14.71 -9.36
N SER A 144 6.69 15.18 -9.33
CA SER A 144 6.21 16.24 -10.23
C SER A 144 5.08 17.03 -9.55
N LYS A 145 5.39 17.61 -8.40
CA LYS A 145 4.45 18.51 -7.70
C LYS A 145 4.28 19.80 -8.50
N SER A 146 3.05 20.23 -8.73
CA SER A 146 2.77 21.52 -9.34
C SER A 146 3.05 22.67 -8.34
N ASP A 147 3.27 23.87 -8.84
CA ASP A 147 3.45 25.06 -7.99
C ASP A 147 2.26 25.30 -7.08
N ALA A 148 1.05 24.99 -7.55
CA ALA A 148 -0.17 25.10 -6.75
C ALA A 148 -0.20 24.09 -5.60
N GLU A 149 0.29 22.86 -5.80
CA GLU A 149 0.39 21.84 -4.75
C GLU A 149 1.46 22.21 -3.72
N ILE A 150 2.63 22.67 -4.17
CA ILE A 150 3.71 23.15 -3.29
C ILE A 150 3.19 24.31 -2.44
N ARG A 151 2.60 25.33 -3.08
CA ARG A 151 2.01 26.50 -2.39
C ARG A 151 1.01 26.09 -1.35
N ARG A 152 0.06 25.24 -1.72
CA ARG A 152 -0.99 24.73 -0.82
C ARG A 152 -0.42 23.99 0.38
N GLY A 153 0.62 23.16 0.17
CA GLY A 153 1.30 22.44 1.25
C GLY A 153 1.97 23.41 2.24
N LEU A 154 2.70 24.39 1.73
CA LEU A 154 3.37 25.40 2.55
C LEU A 154 2.38 26.32 3.29
N GLU A 155 1.32 26.77 2.63
CA GLU A 155 0.23 27.55 3.26
C GLU A 155 -0.48 26.77 4.36
N ALA A 156 -0.66 25.46 4.19
CA ALA A 156 -1.25 24.60 5.20
C ALA A 156 -0.33 24.33 6.39
N GLY A 157 0.99 24.60 6.27
CA GLY A 157 1.98 24.35 7.32
C GLY A 157 2.32 22.86 7.48
N ILE A 158 2.52 22.15 6.35
CA ILE A 158 2.90 20.73 6.39
C ILE A 158 4.25 20.53 7.09
N ALA A 159 4.44 19.34 7.71
CA ALA A 159 5.67 19.01 8.45
C ALA A 159 6.92 19.01 7.56
N ARG A 160 6.78 18.53 6.32
CA ARG A 160 7.89 18.43 5.38
C ARG A 160 7.42 18.28 3.94
N LEU A 161 8.17 18.89 3.03
CA LEU A 161 8.05 18.71 1.59
C LEU A 161 9.21 17.81 1.14
N VAL A 162 8.91 16.64 0.61
CA VAL A 162 9.91 15.70 0.10
C VAL A 162 10.24 16.09 -1.33
N VAL A 163 11.42 16.69 -1.52
CA VAL A 163 11.93 17.21 -2.79
C VAL A 163 12.60 16.10 -3.58
N ASP A 164 12.24 15.95 -4.84
CA ASP A 164 12.58 14.81 -5.69
C ASP A 164 13.62 15.12 -6.79
N SER A 165 13.94 16.38 -7.02
CA SER A 165 14.90 16.81 -8.03
C SER A 165 15.59 18.14 -7.72
N LEU A 166 16.73 18.39 -8.39
CA LEU A 166 17.45 19.66 -8.27
C LEU A 166 16.64 20.85 -8.77
N GLU A 167 15.79 20.65 -9.78
CA GLU A 167 14.90 21.69 -10.32
C GLU A 167 13.80 22.05 -9.31
N GLU A 168 13.27 21.07 -8.60
CA GLU A 168 12.23 21.29 -7.61
C GLU A 168 12.73 22.13 -6.41
N ILE A 169 14.01 22.00 -6.03
CA ILE A 169 14.63 22.86 -5.00
C ILE A 169 14.46 24.35 -5.35
N GLU A 170 14.74 24.71 -6.61
CA GLU A 170 14.62 26.09 -7.09
C GLU A 170 13.17 26.58 -7.02
N ARG A 171 12.22 25.75 -7.47
CA ARG A 171 10.79 26.11 -7.44
C ARG A 171 10.26 26.26 -6.01
N VAL A 172 10.61 25.34 -5.13
CA VAL A 172 10.21 25.41 -3.70
C VAL A 172 10.77 26.67 -3.06
N SER A 173 12.06 27.01 -3.31
CA SER A 173 12.67 28.23 -2.81
C SER A 173 11.90 29.48 -3.25
N GLN A 174 11.61 29.59 -4.57
CA GLN A 174 10.89 30.74 -5.12
C GLN A 174 9.48 30.89 -4.53
N ILE A 175 8.76 29.75 -4.35
CA ILE A 175 7.41 29.77 -3.78
C ILE A 175 7.46 30.15 -2.31
N ALA A 176 8.43 29.61 -1.54
CA ALA A 176 8.62 29.94 -0.14
C ALA A 176 8.93 31.44 0.06
N GLU A 177 9.81 32.02 -0.78
CA GLU A 177 10.10 33.46 -0.79
C GLU A 177 8.85 34.31 -1.08
N GLN A 178 8.04 33.89 -2.10
CA GLN A 178 6.78 34.58 -2.42
C GLN A 178 5.76 34.55 -1.27
N LEU A 179 5.75 33.46 -0.50
CA LEU A 179 4.88 33.29 0.67
C LEU A 179 5.45 33.94 1.94
N GLY A 180 6.74 34.30 1.94
CA GLY A 180 7.42 34.82 3.12
C GLY A 180 7.58 33.76 4.23
N VAL A 181 7.75 32.50 3.86
CA VAL A 181 7.92 31.37 4.77
C VAL A 181 9.25 30.66 4.51
N VAL A 182 9.73 29.88 5.48
CA VAL A 182 10.82 28.91 5.27
C VAL A 182 10.21 27.54 5.08
N ALA A 183 10.46 26.93 3.92
CA ALA A 183 9.91 25.61 3.58
C ALA A 183 10.72 24.49 4.26
N PRO A 184 10.09 23.62 5.07
CA PRO A 184 10.74 22.44 5.62
C PRO A 184 10.90 21.39 4.52
N VAL A 185 12.13 21.20 4.03
CA VAL A 185 12.42 20.28 2.90
C VAL A 185 13.19 19.06 3.37
N MET A 186 12.82 17.92 2.84
CA MET A 186 13.51 16.65 2.95
C MET A 186 13.93 16.20 1.56
N LEU A 187 15.19 15.84 1.36
CA LEU A 187 15.67 15.44 0.02
C LEU A 187 15.50 13.94 -0.18
N ARG A 188 14.76 13.54 -1.20
CA ARG A 188 14.67 12.14 -1.59
C ARG A 188 15.90 11.73 -2.37
N VAL A 189 16.64 10.76 -1.84
CA VAL A 189 17.86 10.24 -2.47
C VAL A 189 17.65 8.82 -2.97
N THR A 190 18.16 8.55 -4.19
CA THR A 190 18.14 7.23 -4.81
C THR A 190 19.47 6.54 -4.52
N THR A 191 19.39 5.42 -3.82
CA THR A 191 20.58 4.71 -3.30
C THR A 191 21.18 3.72 -4.28
N GLY A 192 20.55 3.42 -5.42
CA GLY A 192 21.03 2.42 -6.38
C GLY A 192 20.95 0.98 -5.88
N VAL A 193 20.04 0.67 -4.96
CA VAL A 193 19.82 -0.68 -4.42
C VAL A 193 18.68 -1.36 -5.16
N GLU A 194 18.92 -2.58 -5.63
CA GLU A 194 17.84 -3.47 -6.08
C GLU A 194 17.29 -4.23 -4.87
N ALA A 195 16.06 -3.93 -4.44
CA ALA A 195 15.31 -4.92 -3.70
C ALA A 195 14.89 -6.02 -4.69
N HIS A 196 15.02 -7.29 -4.34
CA HIS A 196 14.56 -8.44 -5.16
C HIS A 196 13.01 -8.44 -5.21
N THR A 197 12.45 -7.48 -5.96
CA THR A 197 11.02 -7.25 -6.13
C THR A 197 10.70 -7.13 -7.61
N HIS A 198 9.42 -7.24 -7.97
CA HIS A 198 8.99 -7.06 -9.35
C HIS A 198 9.52 -5.70 -9.90
N GLU A 199 10.02 -5.68 -11.14
CA GLU A 199 10.68 -4.53 -11.79
C GLU A 199 9.91 -3.21 -11.63
N PHE A 200 8.56 -3.23 -11.69
CA PHE A 200 7.70 -2.05 -11.53
C PHE A 200 7.51 -1.55 -10.09
N ILE A 201 7.97 -2.30 -9.07
CA ILE A 201 7.88 -1.91 -7.66
C ILE A 201 9.24 -1.66 -7.01
N ALA A 202 10.34 -1.89 -7.73
CA ALA A 202 11.68 -1.48 -7.33
C ALA A 202 11.86 0.02 -7.58
N THR A 203 12.17 0.82 -6.55
CA THR A 203 12.21 2.28 -6.63
C THR A 203 13.57 2.88 -6.29
N ALA A 204 14.61 2.05 -6.23
CA ALA A 204 15.95 2.49 -5.86
C ALA A 204 17.02 2.27 -6.95
N HIS A 205 16.61 1.93 -8.17
CA HIS A 205 17.50 1.91 -9.35
C HIS A 205 17.94 3.32 -9.75
N GLU A 206 19.08 3.45 -10.40
CA GLU A 206 19.56 4.72 -10.95
C GLU A 206 18.67 5.23 -12.10
N ASP A 207 18.17 4.32 -12.97
CA ASP A 207 17.24 4.64 -14.05
C ASP A 207 15.80 4.59 -13.56
N GLN A 208 15.43 5.56 -12.72
CA GLN A 208 14.11 5.69 -12.13
C GLN A 208 13.64 7.15 -12.17
N LYS A 209 12.32 7.33 -12.20
CA LYS A 209 11.71 8.67 -12.18
C LYS A 209 11.80 9.37 -10.82
N PHE A 210 12.23 8.68 -9.76
CA PHE A 210 12.21 9.17 -8.40
C PHE A 210 13.60 9.41 -7.84
N GLY A 211 13.73 10.52 -7.11
CA GLY A 211 14.85 10.81 -6.24
C GLY A 211 16.09 11.32 -6.95
N ILE A 212 16.98 11.88 -6.16
CA ILE A 212 18.23 12.48 -6.57
C ILE A 212 19.33 11.43 -6.40
N SER A 213 20.11 11.18 -7.44
CA SER A 213 21.10 10.11 -7.46
C SER A 213 22.22 10.37 -6.44
N LEU A 214 22.48 9.36 -5.61
CA LEU A 214 23.60 9.37 -4.68
C LEU A 214 24.93 9.04 -5.38
N PRO A 215 25.02 8.01 -6.28
CA PRO A 215 26.26 7.66 -6.97
C PRO A 215 26.83 8.76 -7.89
N THR A 216 25.98 9.58 -8.49
CA THR A 216 26.44 10.68 -9.39
C THR A 216 26.97 11.91 -8.64
N GLY A 217 26.73 11.99 -7.32
CA GLY A 217 27.04 13.17 -6.50
C GLY A 217 25.93 14.24 -6.49
N ASP A 218 24.85 14.05 -7.23
CA ASP A 218 23.73 15.01 -7.28
C ASP A 218 23.05 15.18 -5.93
N ALA A 219 23.00 14.12 -5.09
CA ALA A 219 22.46 14.21 -3.75
C ALA A 219 23.24 15.21 -2.86
N LEU A 220 24.58 15.20 -2.97
CA LEU A 220 25.43 16.16 -2.22
C LEU A 220 25.26 17.59 -2.78
N GLU A 221 25.14 17.74 -4.11
CA GLU A 221 24.83 19.01 -4.74
C GLU A 221 23.46 19.55 -4.30
N ALA A 222 22.45 18.70 -4.16
CA ALA A 222 21.14 19.07 -3.65
C ALA A 222 21.22 19.63 -2.24
N VAL A 223 21.96 18.96 -1.35
CA VAL A 223 22.21 19.45 0.01
C VAL A 223 22.86 20.82 -0.02
N ARG A 224 23.92 21.02 -0.81
CA ARG A 224 24.58 22.31 -0.97
C ARG A 224 23.60 23.41 -1.39
N ARG A 225 22.74 23.15 -2.39
CA ARG A 225 21.76 24.14 -2.89
C ARG A 225 20.73 24.51 -1.84
N VAL A 226 20.27 23.57 -1.01
CA VAL A 226 19.34 23.86 0.10
C VAL A 226 20.05 24.71 1.16
N LEU A 227 21.27 24.33 1.59
CA LEU A 227 22.03 25.04 2.61
C LEU A 227 22.45 26.47 2.21
N GLU A 228 22.54 26.76 0.91
CA GLU A 228 22.80 28.10 0.39
C GLU A 228 21.59 29.04 0.43
N ARG A 229 20.39 28.53 0.77
CA ARG A 229 19.11 29.27 0.79
C ARG A 229 18.41 29.26 2.15
N PRO A 230 19.10 29.55 3.25
CA PRO A 230 18.52 29.39 4.61
C PRO A 230 17.36 30.36 4.89
N ALA A 231 17.16 31.39 4.07
CA ALA A 231 16.03 32.30 4.18
C ALA A 231 14.71 31.72 3.60
N ALA A 232 14.80 30.71 2.73
CA ALA A 232 13.65 30.11 2.06
C ALA A 232 13.48 28.61 2.34
N LEU A 233 14.58 27.90 2.66
CA LEU A 233 14.59 26.45 2.81
C LEU A 233 15.24 26.06 4.14
N ASP A 234 14.62 25.09 4.81
CA ASP A 234 15.16 24.39 5.98
C ASP A 234 15.33 22.91 5.65
N LEU A 235 16.58 22.41 5.68
CA LEU A 235 16.89 21.00 5.42
C LEU A 235 16.56 20.15 6.65
N VAL A 236 15.35 19.62 6.72
CA VAL A 236 14.90 18.81 7.86
C VAL A 236 15.40 17.36 7.82
N GLY A 237 15.91 16.87 6.69
CA GLY A 237 16.41 15.50 6.62
C GLY A 237 16.61 14.94 5.21
N LEU A 238 16.92 13.65 5.15
CA LEU A 238 17.03 12.86 3.94
C LEU A 238 15.97 11.75 3.92
N HIS A 239 15.43 11.44 2.75
CA HIS A 239 14.48 10.37 2.53
C HIS A 239 15.04 9.35 1.53
N SER A 240 14.78 8.07 1.74
CA SER A 240 15.06 7.00 0.79
C SER A 240 13.95 5.95 0.81
N HIS A 241 13.50 5.52 -0.35
CA HIS A 241 12.52 4.44 -0.47
C HIS A 241 13.03 3.40 -1.47
N ILE A 242 13.11 2.14 -1.04
CA ILE A 242 13.81 1.07 -1.76
C ILE A 242 12.92 0.11 -2.52
N GLY A 243 11.61 0.22 -2.39
CA GLY A 243 10.68 -0.66 -3.10
C GLY A 243 9.47 -1.10 -2.27
N SER A 244 8.89 -2.22 -2.65
CA SER A 244 7.63 -2.73 -2.07
C SER A 244 7.68 -4.24 -1.91
N GLN A 245 6.88 -4.81 -0.99
CA GLN A 245 6.88 -6.24 -0.66
C GLN A 245 8.25 -6.72 -0.14
N ILE A 246 8.84 -5.96 0.78
CA ILE A 246 10.09 -6.27 1.45
C ILE A 246 9.75 -7.08 2.70
N PHE A 247 10.26 -8.30 2.78
CA PHE A 247 9.91 -9.25 3.84
C PHE A 247 10.89 -9.29 5.00
N ASP A 248 12.11 -8.78 4.80
CA ASP A 248 13.18 -8.77 5.80
C ASP A 248 13.97 -7.45 5.82
N VAL A 249 14.99 -7.36 6.68
CA VAL A 249 15.76 -6.13 6.89
C VAL A 249 16.86 -5.87 5.84
N SER A 250 17.18 -6.82 4.95
CA SER A 250 18.35 -6.75 4.08
C SER A 250 18.32 -5.56 3.11
N GLY A 251 17.15 -5.25 2.53
CA GLY A 251 17.00 -4.08 1.68
C GLY A 251 17.20 -2.77 2.43
N PHE A 252 16.65 -2.69 3.64
CA PHE A 252 16.81 -1.51 4.51
C PHE A 252 18.27 -1.32 4.96
N GLU A 253 19.00 -2.41 5.21
CA GLU A 253 20.42 -2.36 5.59
C GLU A 253 21.26 -1.63 4.56
N ILE A 254 21.17 -2.03 3.29
CA ILE A 254 21.97 -1.44 2.21
C ILE A 254 21.62 0.04 2.02
N ALA A 255 20.32 0.37 2.05
CA ALA A 255 19.86 1.75 1.92
C ALA A 255 20.35 2.62 3.08
N ALA A 256 20.16 2.17 4.31
CA ALA A 256 20.60 2.87 5.52
C ALA A 256 22.11 3.16 5.48
N ARG A 257 22.93 2.15 5.15
CA ARG A 257 24.40 2.31 5.01
C ARG A 257 24.77 3.40 4.01
N ARG A 258 24.14 3.42 2.84
CA ARG A 258 24.43 4.40 1.79
C ARG A 258 23.99 5.82 2.19
N VAL A 259 22.79 5.96 2.76
CA VAL A 259 22.30 7.26 3.21
C VAL A 259 23.13 7.80 4.38
N LEU A 260 23.50 6.96 5.35
CA LEU A 260 24.33 7.38 6.49
C LEU A 260 25.73 7.82 6.08
N ARG A 261 26.32 7.23 5.03
CA ARG A 261 27.58 7.74 4.45
C ARG A 261 27.41 9.13 3.86
N LEU A 262 26.29 9.42 3.18
CA LEU A 262 25.98 10.77 2.72
C LEU A 262 25.84 11.73 3.91
N VAL A 263 25.19 11.32 5.00
CA VAL A 263 25.11 12.13 6.25
C VAL A 263 26.49 12.46 6.79
N ALA A 264 27.42 11.50 6.84
CA ALA A 264 28.79 11.72 7.26
C ALA A 264 29.52 12.70 6.33
N GLU A 265 29.36 12.56 5.01
CA GLU A 265 29.97 13.44 4.01
C GLU A 265 29.41 14.87 4.09
N VAL A 266 28.12 15.05 4.33
CA VAL A 266 27.47 16.35 4.54
C VAL A 266 28.07 17.05 5.75
N ARG A 267 28.24 16.33 6.87
CA ARG A 267 28.87 16.87 8.08
C ARG A 267 30.33 17.29 7.84
N GLU A 268 31.10 16.46 7.13
CA GLU A 268 32.49 16.73 6.82
C GLU A 268 32.66 17.94 5.88
N ARG A 269 31.87 18.02 4.82
CA ARG A 269 32.03 19.06 3.77
C ARG A 269 31.39 20.40 4.13
N PHE A 270 30.23 20.35 4.79
CA PHE A 270 29.41 21.55 5.04
C PHE A 270 29.29 21.91 6.51
N GLY A 271 29.81 21.08 7.44
CA GLY A 271 29.63 21.28 8.87
C GLY A 271 28.17 21.19 9.33
N HIS A 272 27.27 20.63 8.48
CA HIS A 272 25.85 20.53 8.76
C HIS A 272 25.48 19.13 9.24
N THR A 273 24.66 19.07 10.30
CA THR A 273 24.17 17.78 10.85
C THR A 273 22.78 17.49 10.27
N ILE A 274 22.63 16.32 9.66
CA ILE A 274 21.33 15.81 9.26
C ILE A 274 20.68 15.12 10.46
N ASP A 275 19.63 15.71 10.97
CA ASP A 275 18.99 15.29 12.23
C ASP A 275 17.86 14.26 12.02
N SER A 276 17.36 14.08 10.80
CA SER A 276 16.27 13.15 10.50
C SER A 276 16.53 12.35 9.24
N LEU A 277 16.20 11.05 9.29
CA LEU A 277 16.20 10.16 8.15
C LEU A 277 14.85 9.47 8.02
N ASP A 278 14.29 9.49 6.82
CA ASP A 278 13.14 8.70 6.46
C ASP A 278 13.59 7.53 5.57
N LEU A 279 13.40 6.30 6.04
CA LEU A 279 13.78 5.09 5.31
C LEU A 279 12.62 4.53 4.49
N GLY A 280 11.51 5.28 4.41
CA GLY A 280 10.36 4.96 3.61
C GLY A 280 9.55 3.78 4.12
N GLY A 281 8.80 3.20 3.21
CA GLY A 281 7.94 2.06 3.47
C GLY A 281 8.41 0.80 2.74
N GLY A 282 7.42 0.09 2.17
CA GLY A 282 7.70 -1.13 1.41
C GLY A 282 7.49 -2.41 2.20
N PHE A 283 7.07 -2.35 3.43
CA PHE A 283 6.82 -3.51 4.31
C PHE A 283 5.85 -4.49 3.64
N GLY A 284 6.31 -5.75 3.52
CA GLY A 284 5.58 -6.82 2.86
C GLY A 284 4.39 -7.33 3.65
N VAL A 285 3.45 -7.92 2.93
CA VAL A 285 2.27 -8.59 3.48
C VAL A 285 2.08 -9.95 2.82
N MET A 286 1.37 -10.83 3.50
CA MET A 286 0.98 -12.12 2.97
C MET A 286 -0.22 -11.94 2.03
N TYR A 287 -0.06 -12.31 0.76
CA TYR A 287 -1.16 -12.40 -0.23
C TYR A 287 -1.57 -13.83 -0.49
N ASN A 288 -0.66 -14.77 -0.26
CA ASN A 288 -0.85 -16.21 -0.38
C ASN A 288 0.14 -16.94 0.56
N THR A 289 0.08 -18.25 0.59
CA THR A 289 0.89 -19.10 1.50
C THR A 289 2.40 -19.09 1.24
N GLN A 290 2.86 -18.50 0.13
CA GLN A 290 4.30 -18.37 -0.16
C GLN A 290 4.95 -17.19 0.58
N HIS A 291 4.17 -16.22 1.04
CA HIS A 291 4.66 -15.02 1.66
C HIS A 291 4.78 -15.18 3.18
N THR A 292 5.97 -14.89 3.71
CA THR A 292 6.25 -14.93 5.15
C THR A 292 6.86 -13.60 5.59
N PRO A 293 6.03 -12.52 5.77
CA PRO A 293 6.53 -11.23 6.20
C PRO A 293 7.03 -11.29 7.65
N SER A 294 8.16 -10.62 7.91
CA SER A 294 8.63 -10.41 9.29
C SER A 294 7.65 -9.52 10.06
N SER A 295 7.59 -9.70 11.36
CA SER A 295 6.75 -8.85 12.22
C SER A 295 7.30 -7.41 12.29
N PRO A 296 6.45 -6.39 12.55
CA PRO A 296 6.88 -5.02 12.75
C PRO A 296 7.97 -4.87 13.82
N GLU A 297 7.89 -5.65 14.90
CA GLU A 297 8.86 -5.64 16.00
C GLU A 297 10.23 -6.17 15.55
N ALA A 298 10.26 -7.28 14.81
CA ALA A 298 11.50 -7.87 14.30
C ALA A 298 12.16 -6.93 13.28
N LEU A 299 11.37 -6.31 12.38
CA LEU A 299 11.87 -5.32 11.43
C LEU A 299 12.42 -4.09 12.14
N ALA A 300 11.67 -3.52 13.09
CA ALA A 300 12.08 -2.33 13.83
C ALA A 300 13.39 -2.54 14.61
N GLN A 301 13.50 -3.67 15.33
CA GLN A 301 14.70 -4.03 16.06
C GLN A 301 15.91 -4.24 15.14
N GLY A 302 15.71 -4.98 14.02
CA GLY A 302 16.79 -5.24 13.07
C GLY A 302 17.29 -3.95 12.41
N ILE A 303 16.40 -3.06 11.99
CA ILE A 303 16.74 -1.77 11.39
C ILE A 303 17.44 -0.88 12.44
N ALA A 304 16.97 -0.83 13.69
CA ALA A 304 17.60 -0.05 14.73
C ALA A 304 19.05 -0.52 15.03
N GLN A 305 19.29 -1.83 15.06
CA GLN A 305 20.64 -2.39 15.22
C GLN A 305 21.56 -1.99 14.07
N ILE A 306 21.08 -2.10 12.82
CA ILE A 306 21.83 -1.73 11.62
C ILE A 306 22.21 -0.25 11.66
N VAL A 307 21.24 0.63 11.89
CA VAL A 307 21.44 2.08 11.92
C VAL A 307 22.41 2.46 13.03
N ALA A 308 22.25 1.90 14.24
CA ALA A 308 23.14 2.20 15.37
C ALA A 308 24.58 1.73 15.13
N MET A 309 24.77 0.58 14.48
CA MET A 309 26.09 0.07 14.12
C MET A 309 26.77 0.99 13.10
N GLU A 310 26.10 1.33 12.01
CA GLU A 310 26.63 2.20 10.96
C GLU A 310 26.94 3.62 11.49
N CYS A 311 26.07 4.19 12.32
CA CYS A 311 26.32 5.48 12.94
C CYS A 311 27.57 5.46 13.83
N ARG A 312 27.77 4.40 14.63
CA ARG A 312 28.97 4.22 15.47
C ARG A 312 30.22 4.17 14.60
N ASP A 313 30.21 3.40 13.52
CA ASP A 313 31.38 3.23 12.63
C ASP A 313 31.73 4.54 11.89
N LEU A 314 30.72 5.39 11.61
CA LEU A 314 30.87 6.70 10.98
C LEU A 314 31.08 7.84 11.98
N GLY A 315 31.07 7.56 13.30
CA GLY A 315 31.15 8.57 14.34
C GLY A 315 29.97 9.55 14.32
N LEU A 316 28.79 9.09 13.96
CA LEU A 316 27.53 9.84 13.95
C LEU A 316 26.71 9.54 15.19
N GLU A 317 25.89 10.50 15.63
CA GLU A 317 24.72 10.18 16.45
C GLU A 317 23.65 9.56 15.60
N VAL A 318 22.85 8.63 16.16
CA VAL A 318 21.70 8.06 15.48
C VAL A 318 20.66 9.17 15.27
N PRO A 319 20.30 9.49 14.02
CA PRO A 319 19.32 10.54 13.76
C PRO A 319 17.92 10.12 14.20
N HIS A 320 16.96 11.04 14.20
CA HIS A 320 15.55 10.72 14.31
C HIS A 320 15.10 9.95 13.07
N LEU A 321 14.41 8.81 13.23
CA LEU A 321 14.00 7.99 12.12
C LEU A 321 12.51 8.20 11.75
N ALA A 322 12.17 7.99 10.49
CA ALA A 322 10.80 7.90 10.03
C ALA A 322 10.59 6.68 9.11
N PHE A 323 9.36 6.16 9.10
CA PHE A 323 8.96 4.98 8.35
C PHE A 323 7.53 5.15 7.82
N GLU A 324 7.25 4.57 6.64
CA GLU A 324 6.03 4.84 5.86
C GLU A 324 5.20 3.55 5.55
N PRO A 325 4.73 2.80 6.55
CA PRO A 325 3.84 1.66 6.27
C PRO A 325 2.49 2.13 5.71
N GLY A 326 2.14 1.67 4.52
CA GLY A 326 0.81 1.84 3.94
C GLY A 326 0.15 0.49 3.71
N ARG A 327 0.76 -0.31 2.81
CA ARG A 327 0.28 -1.65 2.46
C ARG A 327 0.10 -2.55 3.69
N ALA A 328 1.07 -2.56 4.59
CA ALA A 328 1.07 -3.44 5.75
C ALA A 328 -0.01 -3.09 6.79
N ILE A 329 -0.57 -1.90 6.73
CA ILE A 329 -1.70 -1.47 7.55
C ILE A 329 -3.02 -1.73 6.81
N ALA A 330 -3.20 -1.13 5.63
CA ALA A 330 -4.47 -1.16 4.91
C ALA A 330 -4.75 -2.50 4.22
N GLY A 331 -3.73 -3.15 3.65
CA GLY A 331 -3.90 -4.36 2.84
C GLY A 331 -4.62 -5.47 3.59
N PRO A 332 -4.01 -6.03 4.66
CA PRO A 332 -4.57 -7.18 5.38
C PRO A 332 -5.84 -6.89 6.18
N SER A 333 -6.10 -5.62 6.50
CA SER A 333 -7.31 -5.22 7.23
C SER A 333 -8.57 -5.17 6.34
N THR A 334 -8.46 -5.47 5.05
CA THR A 334 -9.58 -5.34 4.11
C THR A 334 -9.69 -6.57 3.22
N GLN A 335 -10.91 -6.97 2.98
CA GLN A 335 -11.27 -7.99 1.99
C GLN A 335 -12.34 -7.45 1.04
N THR A 336 -12.37 -7.98 -0.19
CA THR A 336 -13.43 -7.66 -1.16
C THR A 336 -14.41 -8.80 -1.22
N LEU A 337 -15.68 -8.49 -1.02
CA LEU A 337 -16.79 -9.44 -1.12
C LEU A 337 -17.44 -9.33 -2.50
N TYR A 338 -17.56 -10.46 -3.17
CA TYR A 338 -18.17 -10.59 -4.49
C TYR A 338 -19.31 -11.58 -4.49
N THR A 339 -20.27 -11.41 -5.39
CA THR A 339 -21.28 -12.42 -5.73
C THR A 339 -20.86 -13.19 -6.97
N VAL A 340 -20.90 -14.52 -6.89
CA VAL A 340 -20.65 -15.42 -8.02
C VAL A 340 -21.74 -15.28 -9.07
N GLY A 341 -21.31 -15.02 -10.28
CA GLY A 341 -22.15 -14.97 -11.48
C GLY A 341 -22.14 -16.29 -12.26
N THR A 342 -21.52 -16.26 -13.43
CA THR A 342 -21.40 -17.44 -14.30
C THR A 342 -20.22 -18.31 -13.88
N ILE A 343 -20.44 -19.61 -13.79
CA ILE A 343 -19.38 -20.61 -13.63
C ILE A 343 -19.23 -21.35 -14.96
N LYS A 344 -17.99 -21.46 -15.44
CA LYS A 344 -17.70 -22.10 -16.72
C LYS A 344 -16.59 -23.13 -16.54
N ASP A 345 -16.89 -24.40 -16.83
CA ASP A 345 -15.89 -25.45 -16.93
C ASP A 345 -15.32 -25.47 -18.36
N VAL A 346 -14.00 -25.32 -18.48
CA VAL A 346 -13.28 -25.29 -19.75
C VAL A 346 -12.34 -26.48 -19.82
N HIS A 347 -12.62 -27.37 -20.79
CA HIS A 347 -11.76 -28.50 -21.09
C HIS A 347 -10.50 -28.04 -21.82
N LEU A 348 -9.33 -28.38 -21.28
CA LEU A 348 -8.02 -27.98 -21.79
C LEU A 348 -7.36 -29.10 -22.62
N GLY A 349 -8.04 -30.23 -22.76
CA GLY A 349 -7.58 -31.44 -23.43
C GLY A 349 -7.25 -32.59 -22.47
N GLY A 350 -7.47 -33.84 -22.89
CA GLY A 350 -7.35 -34.99 -22.02
C GLY A 350 -8.28 -34.90 -20.79
N PRO A 351 -7.79 -35.26 -19.59
CA PRO A 351 -8.57 -35.17 -18.35
C PRO A 351 -8.54 -33.76 -17.71
N HIS A 352 -7.87 -32.81 -18.35
CA HIS A 352 -7.57 -31.51 -17.73
C HIS A 352 -8.66 -30.49 -18.01
N HIS A 353 -9.08 -29.77 -16.97
CA HIS A 353 -10.07 -28.72 -17.05
C HIS A 353 -9.73 -27.58 -16.10
N ARG A 354 -10.31 -26.40 -16.34
CA ARG A 354 -10.20 -25.23 -15.47
C ARG A 354 -11.59 -24.65 -15.24
N VAL A 355 -11.92 -24.41 -13.99
CA VAL A 355 -13.15 -23.75 -13.60
C VAL A 355 -12.94 -22.24 -13.57
N TYR A 356 -13.66 -21.51 -14.40
CA TYR A 356 -13.75 -20.05 -14.35
C TYR A 356 -14.97 -19.65 -13.51
N VAL A 357 -14.73 -18.88 -12.48
CA VAL A 357 -15.76 -18.35 -11.59
C VAL A 357 -15.85 -16.85 -11.79
N SER A 358 -16.87 -16.41 -12.56
CA SER A 358 -17.09 -14.98 -12.79
C SER A 358 -17.76 -14.35 -11.59
N VAL A 359 -17.33 -13.12 -11.25
CA VAL A 359 -17.88 -12.33 -10.17
C VAL A 359 -18.39 -10.98 -10.68
N ASP A 360 -19.15 -10.27 -9.84
CA ASP A 360 -19.79 -9.00 -10.18
C ASP A 360 -18.87 -7.76 -10.10
N GLY A 361 -17.58 -7.94 -9.74
CA GLY A 361 -16.50 -6.97 -9.86
C GLY A 361 -15.47 -7.37 -10.91
N GLY A 362 -14.19 -7.03 -10.66
CA GLY A 362 -13.07 -7.41 -11.51
C GLY A 362 -11.94 -6.40 -11.53
N MET A 363 -11.24 -6.28 -12.68
CA MET A 363 -10.07 -5.40 -12.80
C MET A 363 -10.36 -3.91 -12.58
N SER A 364 -11.62 -3.47 -12.62
CA SER A 364 -11.97 -2.09 -12.29
C SER A 364 -11.91 -1.77 -10.79
N ASP A 365 -11.98 -2.77 -9.93
CA ASP A 365 -11.83 -2.64 -8.48
C ASP A 365 -10.54 -3.28 -7.94
N ASN A 366 -9.93 -4.22 -8.68
CA ASN A 366 -8.63 -4.79 -8.39
C ASN A 366 -7.82 -5.02 -9.68
N VAL A 367 -7.12 -3.99 -10.13
CA VAL A 367 -6.27 -4.05 -11.35
C VAL A 367 -4.93 -4.74 -11.12
N ARG A 368 -4.58 -5.07 -9.88
CA ARG A 368 -3.21 -5.46 -9.52
C ARG A 368 -2.75 -6.78 -10.12
N THR A 369 -3.65 -7.73 -10.32
CA THR A 369 -3.34 -8.97 -11.03
C THR A 369 -2.91 -8.68 -12.47
N ALA A 370 -3.64 -7.82 -13.18
CA ALA A 370 -3.30 -7.44 -14.55
C ALA A 370 -2.06 -6.52 -14.64
N LEU A 371 -1.89 -5.60 -13.69
CA LEU A 371 -0.84 -4.57 -13.74
C LEU A 371 0.51 -5.05 -13.19
N TYR A 372 0.50 -5.86 -12.14
CA TYR A 372 1.69 -6.26 -11.39
C TYR A 372 1.88 -7.77 -11.32
N ASP A 373 1.08 -8.55 -12.05
CA ASP A 373 1.04 -10.01 -11.95
C ASP A 373 0.83 -10.51 -10.51
N ALA A 374 0.11 -9.72 -9.70
CA ALA A 374 -0.12 -10.02 -8.30
C ALA A 374 -0.96 -11.30 -8.13
N ASP A 375 -0.61 -12.10 -7.15
CA ASP A 375 -1.40 -13.24 -6.72
C ASP A 375 -2.30 -12.85 -5.55
N TYR A 376 -3.52 -13.38 -5.55
CA TYR A 376 -4.48 -13.27 -4.47
C TYR A 376 -5.05 -14.64 -4.15
N SER A 377 -5.57 -14.81 -2.94
CA SER A 377 -6.38 -15.97 -2.54
C SER A 377 -7.86 -15.62 -2.56
N ALA A 378 -8.70 -16.64 -2.58
CA ALA A 378 -10.16 -16.49 -2.47
C ALA A 378 -10.74 -17.61 -1.61
N LEU A 379 -11.90 -17.36 -1.02
CA LEU A 379 -12.61 -18.34 -0.20
C LEU A 379 -14.12 -18.22 -0.42
N LEU A 380 -14.84 -19.36 -0.40
CA LEU A 380 -16.30 -19.37 -0.31
C LEU A 380 -16.70 -18.76 1.03
N ALA A 381 -17.37 -17.60 0.98
CA ALA A 381 -17.61 -16.77 2.15
C ALA A 381 -19.01 -16.94 2.76
N GLY A 382 -20.02 -17.22 1.93
CA GLY A 382 -21.42 -17.25 2.38
C GLY A 382 -21.85 -18.55 3.07
N ARG A 383 -21.06 -19.59 2.98
CA ARG A 383 -21.36 -20.92 3.56
C ARG A 383 -20.12 -21.79 3.65
N VAL A 384 -20.20 -22.92 4.31
CA VAL A 384 -19.23 -24.01 4.19
C VAL A 384 -19.66 -24.99 3.09
N SER A 385 -18.72 -25.79 2.62
CA SER A 385 -18.96 -26.86 1.64
C SER A 385 -18.12 -28.09 1.98
N ASP A 386 -18.73 -29.28 1.88
CA ASP A 386 -18.07 -30.58 1.97
C ASP A 386 -17.64 -31.13 0.60
N ALA A 387 -17.82 -30.35 -0.46
CA ALA A 387 -17.44 -30.76 -1.81
C ALA A 387 -15.92 -30.76 -1.98
N GLU A 388 -15.43 -31.66 -2.82
CA GLU A 388 -14.00 -31.75 -3.15
C GLU A 388 -13.46 -30.42 -3.68
N PRO A 389 -12.24 -30.00 -3.28
CA PRO A 389 -11.59 -28.83 -3.83
C PRO A 389 -11.30 -28.98 -5.32
N THR A 390 -11.58 -27.95 -6.10
CA THR A 390 -11.21 -27.88 -7.53
C THR A 390 -10.44 -26.61 -7.80
N VAL A 391 -9.46 -26.69 -8.72
CA VAL A 391 -8.69 -25.49 -9.12
C VAL A 391 -9.56 -24.58 -9.94
N ALA A 392 -9.76 -23.36 -9.47
CA ALA A 392 -10.58 -22.35 -10.07
C ALA A 392 -9.81 -21.06 -10.30
N ARG A 393 -10.29 -20.29 -11.27
CA ARG A 393 -9.86 -18.92 -11.55
C ARG A 393 -11.00 -17.98 -11.31
N VAL A 394 -10.82 -17.00 -10.42
CA VAL A 394 -11.83 -15.96 -10.21
C VAL A 394 -11.59 -14.84 -11.22
N VAL A 395 -12.60 -14.56 -12.03
CA VAL A 395 -12.54 -13.59 -13.14
C VAL A 395 -13.64 -12.54 -12.98
N GLY A 396 -13.39 -11.36 -13.48
CA GLY A 396 -14.37 -10.28 -13.44
C GLY A 396 -15.39 -10.32 -14.58
N LYS A 397 -16.16 -9.25 -14.65
CA LYS A 397 -17.27 -9.07 -15.62
C LYS A 397 -16.90 -8.23 -16.84
N HIS A 398 -15.64 -7.76 -16.92
CA HIS A 398 -15.19 -6.85 -17.97
C HIS A 398 -14.95 -7.60 -19.28
N CYS A 399 -15.15 -6.90 -20.39
CA CYS A 399 -14.89 -7.44 -21.74
C CYS A 399 -13.38 -7.35 -22.05
N GLU A 400 -12.57 -8.04 -21.24
CA GLU A 400 -11.11 -8.04 -21.27
C GLU A 400 -10.57 -9.41 -20.81
N SER A 401 -9.71 -10.04 -21.60
CA SER A 401 -9.15 -11.36 -21.27
C SER A 401 -8.25 -11.36 -20.03
N GLY A 402 -7.66 -10.22 -19.70
CA GLY A 402 -6.84 -10.01 -18.50
C GLY A 402 -7.64 -9.66 -17.24
N ASP A 403 -8.98 -9.72 -17.28
CA ASP A 403 -9.84 -9.44 -16.15
C ASP A 403 -9.86 -10.63 -15.17
N ILE A 404 -8.74 -10.84 -14.50
CA ILE A 404 -8.51 -11.91 -13.55
C ILE A 404 -8.31 -11.28 -12.16
N VAL A 405 -9.11 -11.70 -11.19
CA VAL A 405 -8.99 -11.28 -9.79
C VAL A 405 -8.08 -12.23 -9.02
N VAL A 406 -8.31 -13.56 -9.17
CA VAL A 406 -7.45 -14.60 -8.59
C VAL A 406 -7.08 -15.59 -9.69
N LYS A 407 -5.76 -15.80 -9.88
CA LYS A 407 -5.27 -16.63 -10.98
C LYS A 407 -5.55 -18.11 -10.78
N ASP A 408 -5.22 -18.62 -9.62
CA ASP A 408 -5.40 -20.02 -9.27
C ASP A 408 -5.69 -20.14 -7.75
N GLU A 409 -6.79 -20.80 -7.42
CA GLU A 409 -7.20 -21.10 -6.03
C GLU A 409 -8.00 -22.39 -5.99
N TYR A 410 -7.93 -23.13 -4.89
CA TYR A 410 -8.82 -24.24 -4.63
C TYR A 410 -10.13 -23.75 -4.05
N LEU A 411 -11.22 -23.91 -4.81
CA LEU A 411 -12.57 -23.61 -4.37
C LEU A 411 -13.42 -24.89 -4.38
N PRO A 412 -14.51 -24.96 -3.59
CA PRO A 412 -15.40 -26.13 -3.61
C PRO A 412 -16.01 -26.39 -4.98
N ALA A 413 -16.06 -27.63 -5.42
CA ALA A 413 -16.61 -28.02 -6.72
C ALA A 413 -18.13 -27.78 -6.85
N ASP A 414 -18.83 -27.57 -5.74
CA ASP A 414 -20.28 -27.28 -5.68
C ASP A 414 -20.62 -25.78 -5.67
N LEU A 415 -19.65 -24.91 -6.05
CA LEU A 415 -19.93 -23.49 -6.22
C LEU A 415 -21.10 -23.28 -7.18
N ARG A 416 -21.93 -22.29 -6.89
CA ARG A 416 -23.10 -21.95 -7.68
C ARG A 416 -23.30 -20.44 -7.78
N ARG A 417 -24.03 -20.04 -8.79
CA ARG A 417 -24.47 -18.65 -8.97
C ARG A 417 -25.18 -18.15 -7.70
N GLY A 418 -24.82 -16.97 -7.24
CA GLY A 418 -25.35 -16.34 -6.03
C GLY A 418 -24.54 -16.64 -4.76
N ASP A 419 -23.57 -17.58 -4.79
CA ASP A 419 -22.64 -17.76 -3.69
C ASP A 419 -21.80 -16.49 -3.50
N LEU A 420 -21.38 -16.25 -2.26
CA LEU A 420 -20.47 -15.15 -1.92
C LEU A 420 -19.03 -15.66 -1.85
N ILE A 421 -18.13 -14.97 -2.54
CA ILE A 421 -16.67 -15.20 -2.47
C ILE A 421 -16.02 -13.97 -1.83
N SER A 422 -15.06 -14.20 -0.93
CA SER A 422 -14.23 -13.17 -0.36
C SER A 422 -12.77 -13.31 -0.82
N VAL A 423 -12.18 -12.19 -1.21
CA VAL A 423 -10.76 -12.05 -1.58
C VAL A 423 -10.09 -11.19 -0.52
N PRO A 424 -9.17 -11.75 0.31
CA PRO A 424 -8.49 -11.01 1.38
C PRO A 424 -7.39 -10.09 0.84
N VAL A 425 -6.86 -9.24 1.72
CA VAL A 425 -5.69 -8.36 1.48
C VAL A 425 -5.90 -7.35 0.34
N THR A 426 -7.13 -6.90 0.14
CA THR A 426 -7.48 -5.97 -0.96
C THR A 426 -7.48 -4.50 -0.53
N GLY A 427 -7.09 -4.17 0.72
CA GLY A 427 -7.16 -2.80 1.23
C GLY A 427 -6.13 -1.83 0.66
N ALA A 428 -5.04 -2.34 0.07
CA ALA A 428 -3.99 -1.49 -0.46
C ALA A 428 -3.92 -1.58 -1.99
N TYR A 429 -3.98 -0.42 -2.65
CA TYR A 429 -3.84 -0.26 -4.11
C TYR A 429 -4.92 -0.96 -4.95
N CYS A 430 -6.04 -1.40 -4.36
CA CYS A 430 -7.21 -1.86 -5.10
C CYS A 430 -8.14 -0.67 -5.36
N TYR A 431 -8.84 -0.16 -4.35
CA TYR A 431 -9.73 1.00 -4.55
C TYR A 431 -8.99 2.24 -5.06
N SER A 432 -7.80 2.53 -4.55
CA SER A 432 -7.01 3.70 -4.97
C SER A 432 -6.56 3.66 -6.43
N LEU A 433 -6.46 2.48 -7.05
CA LEU A 433 -6.22 2.28 -8.48
C LEU A 433 -7.48 1.91 -9.27
N SER A 434 -8.65 1.97 -8.63
CA SER A 434 -9.92 1.62 -9.28
C SER A 434 -10.24 2.54 -10.47
N SER A 435 -10.98 2.01 -11.42
CA SER A 435 -11.37 2.70 -12.63
C SER A 435 -12.85 2.47 -12.96
N ASN A 436 -13.35 3.15 -13.97
CA ASN A 436 -14.66 2.93 -14.54
C ASN A 436 -14.58 2.18 -15.88
N TYR A 437 -13.64 1.23 -16.00
CA TYR A 437 -13.53 0.43 -17.22
C TYR A 437 -14.86 -0.26 -17.54
N ASN A 438 -15.22 -0.27 -18.82
CA ASN A 438 -16.55 -0.64 -19.33
C ASN A 438 -17.73 0.09 -18.65
N HIS A 439 -17.54 1.30 -18.10
CA HIS A 439 -18.53 2.07 -17.34
C HIS A 439 -19.09 1.31 -16.13
N VAL A 440 -18.29 0.44 -15.52
CA VAL A 440 -18.66 -0.21 -14.25
C VAL A 440 -18.49 0.80 -13.11
N PRO A 441 -19.54 1.06 -12.32
CA PRO A 441 -19.45 1.91 -11.14
C PRO A 441 -18.43 1.38 -10.12
N ARG A 442 -17.64 2.28 -9.50
CA ARG A 442 -16.76 1.89 -8.41
C ARG A 442 -17.57 1.31 -7.25
N PRO A 443 -17.09 0.24 -6.60
CA PRO A 443 -17.79 -0.39 -5.48
C PRO A 443 -17.85 0.53 -4.26
N ALA A 444 -18.74 0.22 -3.32
CA ALA A 444 -18.70 0.83 -2.00
C ALA A 444 -17.47 0.35 -1.21
N VAL A 445 -17.04 1.20 -0.26
CA VAL A 445 -16.11 0.81 0.81
C VAL A 445 -16.83 0.99 2.13
N VAL A 446 -16.91 -0.07 2.91
CA VAL A 446 -17.52 -0.04 4.24
C VAL A 446 -16.52 -0.40 5.32
N ALA A 447 -16.65 0.20 6.48
CA ALA A 447 -15.98 -0.26 7.70
C ALA A 447 -16.94 -1.12 8.50
N VAL A 448 -16.41 -2.17 9.10
CA VAL A 448 -17.15 -3.02 10.05
C VAL A 448 -16.44 -3.05 11.38
N ARG A 449 -17.22 -2.90 12.46
CA ARG A 449 -16.73 -2.92 13.83
C ARG A 449 -17.88 -3.18 14.81
N ASP A 450 -17.67 -4.05 15.79
CA ASP A 450 -18.60 -4.30 16.90
C ASP A 450 -20.05 -4.59 16.43
N GLY A 451 -20.20 -5.32 15.32
CA GLY A 451 -21.49 -5.68 14.74
C GLY A 451 -22.13 -4.58 13.87
N GLU A 452 -21.47 -3.45 13.66
CA GLU A 452 -21.99 -2.32 12.89
C GLU A 452 -21.32 -2.19 11.52
N ILE A 453 -22.10 -1.75 10.51
CA ILE A 453 -21.61 -1.40 9.17
C ILE A 453 -21.65 0.12 9.03
N ARG A 454 -20.53 0.71 8.64
CA ARG A 454 -20.44 2.14 8.34
C ARG A 454 -19.90 2.37 6.94
N THR A 455 -20.64 3.06 6.09
CA THR A 455 -20.17 3.41 4.75
C THR A 455 -19.07 4.47 4.82
N LEU A 456 -17.88 4.15 4.31
CA LEU A 456 -16.75 5.07 4.15
C LEU A 456 -16.85 5.81 2.81
N LEU A 457 -17.08 5.05 1.74
CA LEU A 457 -17.29 5.55 0.39
C LEU A 457 -18.52 4.84 -0.19
N ARG A 458 -19.49 5.62 -0.65
CA ARG A 458 -20.67 5.02 -1.29
C ARG A 458 -20.32 4.43 -2.66
N ARG A 459 -21.08 3.48 -3.11
CA ARG A 459 -21.05 3.00 -4.49
C ARG A 459 -21.35 4.16 -5.45
N GLU A 460 -20.63 4.22 -6.58
CA GLU A 460 -21.00 5.09 -7.68
C GLU A 460 -22.32 4.62 -8.31
N THR A 461 -23.09 5.58 -8.82
CA THR A 461 -24.29 5.35 -9.60
C THR A 461 -24.01 5.60 -11.09
N GLU A 462 -24.92 5.23 -11.98
CA GLU A 462 -24.85 5.59 -13.40
C GLU A 462 -24.84 7.12 -13.59
N ASP A 463 -25.55 7.86 -12.74
CA ASP A 463 -25.54 9.34 -12.76
C ASP A 463 -24.13 9.90 -12.41
N ASP A 464 -23.41 9.26 -11.49
CA ASP A 464 -22.01 9.66 -11.19
C ASP A 464 -21.11 9.46 -12.42
N LEU A 465 -21.29 8.37 -13.18
CA LEU A 465 -20.52 8.11 -14.40
C LEU A 465 -20.77 9.17 -15.49
N MET A 466 -21.99 9.69 -15.54
CA MET A 466 -22.42 10.70 -16.52
C MET A 466 -22.25 12.14 -16.02
N ALA A 467 -21.85 12.33 -14.76
CA ALA A 467 -21.75 13.66 -14.14
C ALA A 467 -20.74 14.60 -14.82
N LEU A 468 -19.77 14.05 -15.52
CA LEU A 468 -18.74 14.80 -16.23
C LEU A 468 -19.09 15.07 -17.71
N ASP A 469 -20.18 14.51 -18.22
CA ASP A 469 -20.62 14.77 -19.60
C ASP A 469 -21.05 16.23 -19.75
N VAL A 470 -20.52 16.87 -20.79
CA VAL A 470 -20.91 18.22 -21.17
C VAL A 470 -22.03 18.11 -22.21
N ARG A 471 -23.24 18.57 -21.85
CA ARG A 471 -24.42 18.61 -22.73
C ARG A 471 -24.39 19.83 -23.62
#